data_0b3eb7d86f3dd44bd6b2314abcbbd7f8
#
_entry.id   0b3eb7d86f3dd44bd6b2314abcbbd7f8
#
_cell.length_a   1.000
_cell.length_b   1.000
_cell.length_c   1.000
_cell.angle_alpha   90.00
_cell.angle_beta   90.00
_cell.angle_gamma   90.00
#
_symmetry.space_group_name_H-M   'P 1'
#
loop_
_entity.id
_entity.type
_entity.pdbx_description
1 polymer ?
#
loop_
_entity_poly.entity_id
_entity_poly.type
_entity_poly.pdbx_seq_one_letter_code
_entity_poly.pdbx_strand_id
1 'polypeptide(L)'
;MKQNKNQKNTAVNQITEGVIWKQLLIFFFPILFGTLFQQIYNTADTVVVGRFVGKEALAAVGGSSSMIVNLIVGFFVGLCSGASVVISQFYGAKDHKNLKKALHTSMIFCLAASIIVGTAGFILAEPILHLMKTPAEVIPDSVLYLHIYFAGTFFNLVYNMVSSILRAVGDSKRPLYVLIITCLLNILLDVVFVVIFHMGVLGVALATVSCQAVSAILVTWFLMRAEDIYRLEFHEIRFDLRSLGAVLRIGLPAGLESVMYNIANLTIQIFVNELGTDTVAAWGTMGKIDAVFWMVCNAFAISITTFVGQNYGAGKYHRMRKSVRVCMVMAYISAFIVSGALILFANPIYHLFTTDQVVVDIGVHMIRFLIPSYAIYVVIGIISGALRGAGRVLVPMILTCGGVCLLRIIWLFAFVRSHPGIDSIMLSYPVSWIITAVLFVIYYFRRFPGMQL
;
A
#
# COMPACT_ATOMS: atom_id res chain seq x y z
N MET A 1 5.68 53.48 18.87
CA MET A 1 4.54 52.56 18.79
C MET A 1 4.46 51.96 17.41
N LYS A 2 5.28 50.95 17.11
CA LYS A 2 5.18 50.08 15.93
C LYS A 2 5.71 48.73 16.37
N GLN A 3 4.89 47.98 17.11
CA GLN A 3 5.12 46.59 17.43
C GLN A 3 3.90 45.79 16.97
N ASN A 4 4.16 44.60 16.42
CA ASN A 4 3.24 43.53 16.16
C ASN A 4 2.29 43.63 14.93
N LYS A 5 2.86 43.43 13.75
CA LYS A 5 2.12 42.84 12.60
C LYS A 5 2.86 41.65 11.98
N ASN A 6 3.40 40.75 12.76
CA ASN A 6 4.02 39.51 12.29
C ASN A 6 3.65 38.28 13.14
N GLN A 7 2.41 38.21 13.63
CA GLN A 7 1.78 36.91 13.92
C GLN A 7 1.14 36.43 12.63
N LYS A 8 1.93 35.91 11.70
CA LYS A 8 1.41 35.02 10.66
C LYS A 8 0.67 33.90 11.39
N ASN A 9 -0.63 33.77 11.12
CA ASN A 9 -1.49 32.67 11.52
C ASN A 9 -0.73 31.36 11.30
N THR A 10 -0.11 30.82 12.33
CA THR A 10 0.34 29.43 12.32
C THR A 10 -0.92 28.59 12.25
N ALA A 11 -1.21 28.04 11.09
CA ALA A 11 -2.36 27.17 10.88
C ALA A 11 -2.35 26.12 12.00
N VAL A 12 -3.43 26.05 12.76
CA VAL A 12 -3.59 25.10 13.86
C VAL A 12 -3.43 23.69 13.29
N ASN A 13 -2.43 22.95 13.79
CA ASN A 13 -2.26 21.56 13.40
C ASN A 13 -3.44 20.74 13.91
N GLN A 14 -4.43 20.54 13.05
CA GLN A 14 -5.70 19.91 13.40
C GLN A 14 -5.55 18.47 13.88
N ILE A 15 -4.50 17.75 13.45
CA ILE A 15 -4.22 16.38 13.90
C ILE A 15 -3.83 16.37 15.39
N THR A 16 -3.04 17.35 15.83
CA THR A 16 -2.61 17.44 17.23
C THR A 16 -3.59 18.20 18.13
N GLU A 17 -4.57 18.93 17.59
CA GLU A 17 -5.44 19.83 18.37
C GLU A 17 -6.93 19.64 18.11
N GLY A 18 -7.34 19.22 16.89
CA GLY A 18 -8.74 19.04 16.49
C GLY A 18 -9.46 17.84 17.13
N VAL A 19 -10.74 17.67 16.82
CA VAL A 19 -11.55 16.52 17.24
C VAL A 19 -11.07 15.25 16.54
N ILE A 20 -10.63 14.25 17.28
CA ILE A 20 -9.91 13.08 16.78
C ILE A 20 -10.67 12.33 15.68
N TRP A 21 -11.93 11.92 15.96
CA TRP A 21 -12.70 11.12 14.99
C TRP A 21 -12.98 11.88 13.69
N LYS A 22 -13.30 13.17 13.80
CA LYS A 22 -13.55 14.02 12.63
C LYS A 22 -12.30 14.18 11.76
N GLN A 23 -11.15 14.42 12.39
CA GLN A 23 -9.88 14.55 11.68
C GLN A 23 -9.41 13.22 11.07
N LEU A 24 -9.65 12.10 11.76
CA LEU A 24 -9.40 10.77 11.20
C LEU A 24 -10.22 10.52 9.94
N LEU A 25 -11.51 10.86 9.92
CA LEU A 25 -12.36 10.72 8.73
C LEU A 25 -11.90 11.61 7.57
N ILE A 26 -11.61 12.88 7.87
CA ILE A 26 -11.13 13.84 6.86
C ILE A 26 -9.83 13.35 6.21
N PHE A 27 -8.99 12.64 6.96
CA PHE A 27 -7.73 12.09 6.47
C PHE A 27 -7.92 10.71 5.80
N PHE A 28 -8.78 9.87 6.35
CA PHE A 28 -9.09 8.52 5.89
C PHE A 28 -9.74 8.51 4.50
N PHE A 29 -10.82 9.28 4.30
CA PHE A 29 -11.57 9.23 3.04
C PHE A 29 -10.72 9.56 1.81
N PRO A 30 -9.87 10.60 1.79
CA PRO A 30 -9.00 10.84 0.65
C PRO A 30 -8.03 9.68 0.36
N ILE A 31 -7.54 8.99 1.39
CA ILE A 31 -6.66 7.82 1.21
C ILE A 31 -7.46 6.67 0.61
N LEU A 32 -8.64 6.38 1.14
CA LEU A 32 -9.53 5.34 0.66
C LEU A 32 -9.90 5.55 -0.81
N PHE A 33 -10.39 6.76 -1.15
CA PHE A 33 -10.73 7.09 -2.54
C PHE A 33 -9.52 7.10 -3.45
N GLY A 34 -8.36 7.55 -2.97
CA GLY A 34 -7.12 7.47 -3.73
C GLY A 34 -6.76 6.03 -4.09
N THR A 35 -6.86 5.10 -3.15
CA THR A 35 -6.63 3.67 -3.40
C THR A 35 -7.70 3.09 -4.34
N LEU A 36 -8.96 3.55 -4.23
CA LEU A 36 -10.04 3.15 -5.15
C LEU A 36 -9.74 3.59 -6.59
N PHE A 37 -9.37 4.85 -6.80
CA PHE A 37 -9.00 5.35 -8.14
C PHE A 37 -7.78 4.61 -8.71
N GLN A 38 -6.81 4.28 -7.88
CA GLN A 38 -5.68 3.45 -8.30
C GLN A 38 -6.12 2.04 -8.72
N GLN A 39 -7.10 1.45 -8.04
CA GLN A 39 -7.64 0.14 -8.42
C GLN A 39 -8.46 0.21 -9.71
N ILE A 40 -9.23 1.28 -9.91
CA ILE A 40 -9.96 1.54 -11.17
C ILE A 40 -8.98 1.66 -12.34
N TYR A 41 -7.92 2.43 -12.17
CA TYR A 41 -6.83 2.57 -13.11
C TYR A 41 -6.25 1.20 -13.53
N ASN A 42 -5.79 0.38 -12.57
CA ASN A 42 -5.24 -0.94 -12.85
C ASN A 42 -6.24 -1.88 -13.54
N THR A 43 -7.53 -1.76 -13.17
CA THR A 43 -8.60 -2.54 -13.78
C THR A 43 -8.86 -2.10 -15.22
N ALA A 44 -8.84 -0.80 -15.50
CA ALA A 44 -9.01 -0.25 -16.85
C ALA A 44 -7.90 -0.74 -17.78
N ASP A 45 -6.62 -0.65 -17.36
CA ASP A 45 -5.48 -1.20 -18.10
C ASP A 45 -5.72 -2.68 -18.47
N THR A 46 -6.12 -3.49 -17.49
CA THR A 46 -6.38 -4.93 -17.68
C THR A 46 -7.50 -5.19 -18.68
N VAL A 47 -8.59 -4.41 -18.60
CA VAL A 47 -9.75 -4.53 -19.51
C VAL A 47 -9.36 -4.12 -20.94
N VAL A 48 -8.65 -3.01 -21.09
CA VAL A 48 -8.22 -2.52 -22.40
C VAL A 48 -7.27 -3.53 -23.07
N VAL A 49 -6.27 -4.01 -22.33
CA VAL A 49 -5.34 -5.04 -22.83
C VAL A 49 -6.07 -6.31 -23.25
N GLY A 50 -6.89 -6.85 -22.35
CA GLY A 50 -7.57 -8.13 -22.59
C GLY A 50 -8.58 -8.07 -23.74
N ARG A 51 -9.22 -6.92 -23.95
CA ARG A 51 -10.29 -6.78 -24.95
C ARG A 51 -9.79 -6.37 -26.34
N PHE A 52 -8.73 -5.56 -26.40
CA PHE A 52 -8.25 -4.95 -27.66
C PHE A 52 -6.90 -5.48 -28.13
N VAL A 53 -6.08 -6.05 -27.26
CA VAL A 53 -4.76 -6.59 -27.65
C VAL A 53 -4.77 -8.11 -27.68
N GLY A 54 -5.34 -8.77 -26.67
CA GLY A 54 -5.51 -10.21 -26.64
C GLY A 54 -4.95 -10.89 -25.38
N LYS A 55 -5.10 -12.22 -25.34
CA LYS A 55 -4.79 -13.05 -24.17
C LYS A 55 -3.29 -13.06 -23.82
N GLU A 56 -2.41 -13.04 -24.83
CA GLU A 56 -0.96 -13.08 -24.64
C GLU A 56 -0.46 -11.77 -24.01
N ALA A 57 -0.94 -10.62 -24.52
CA ALA A 57 -0.66 -9.33 -23.95
C ALA A 57 -1.22 -9.19 -22.52
N LEU A 58 -2.41 -9.73 -22.25
CA LEU A 58 -2.98 -9.76 -20.92
C LEU A 58 -2.10 -10.58 -19.96
N ALA A 59 -1.57 -11.72 -20.40
CA ALA A 59 -0.63 -12.52 -19.63
C ALA A 59 0.70 -11.79 -19.43
N ALA A 60 1.17 -11.03 -20.44
CA ALA A 60 2.39 -10.27 -20.37
C ALA A 60 2.33 -9.12 -19.33
N VAL A 61 1.23 -8.38 -19.31
CA VAL A 61 1.05 -7.24 -18.39
C VAL A 61 0.60 -7.70 -17.00
N GLY A 62 -0.38 -8.61 -16.94
CA GLY A 62 -1.03 -9.06 -15.70
C GLY A 62 -0.38 -10.24 -15.00
N GLY A 63 0.48 -11.01 -15.69
CA GLY A 63 1.12 -12.22 -15.15
C GLY A 63 2.39 -11.96 -14.36
N SER A 64 3.50 -12.60 -14.80
CA SER A 64 4.81 -12.52 -14.14
C SER A 64 5.32 -11.09 -14.01
N SER A 65 5.07 -10.23 -15.00
CA SER A 65 5.47 -8.82 -14.96
C SER A 65 4.82 -8.07 -13.79
N SER A 66 3.52 -8.27 -13.57
CA SER A 66 2.83 -7.59 -12.46
C SER A 66 3.34 -8.07 -11.09
N MET A 67 3.75 -9.33 -10.96
CA MET A 67 4.35 -9.85 -9.72
C MET A 67 5.69 -9.17 -9.41
N ILE A 68 6.55 -9.03 -10.42
CA ILE A 68 7.84 -8.34 -10.31
C ILE A 68 7.63 -6.88 -9.91
N VAL A 69 6.73 -6.19 -10.60
CA VAL A 69 6.39 -4.79 -10.32
C VAL A 69 5.85 -4.62 -8.91
N ASN A 70 4.88 -5.44 -8.49
CA ASN A 70 4.28 -5.36 -7.15
C ASN A 70 5.27 -5.61 -6.02
N LEU A 71 6.22 -6.54 -6.22
CA LEU A 71 7.26 -6.83 -5.22
C LEU A 71 8.17 -5.62 -5.03
N ILE A 72 8.63 -5.01 -6.13
CA ILE A 72 9.53 -3.86 -6.11
C ILE A 72 8.81 -2.62 -5.58
N VAL A 73 7.63 -2.31 -6.10
CA VAL A 73 6.82 -1.16 -5.65
C VAL A 73 6.44 -1.32 -4.18
N GLY A 74 6.01 -2.51 -3.76
CA GLY A 74 5.66 -2.81 -2.37
C GLY A 74 6.84 -2.58 -1.41
N PHE A 75 8.04 -3.01 -1.78
CA PHE A 75 9.25 -2.73 -1.00
C PHE A 75 9.49 -1.22 -0.87
N PHE A 76 9.37 -0.47 -1.98
CA PHE A 76 9.56 0.99 -1.97
C PHE A 76 8.49 1.76 -1.22
N VAL A 77 7.23 1.35 -1.29
CA VAL A 77 6.15 1.93 -0.47
C VAL A 77 6.46 1.74 1.00
N GLY A 78 7.01 0.59 1.38
CA GLY A 78 7.55 0.37 2.73
C GLY A 78 8.67 1.36 3.10
N LEU A 79 9.65 1.57 2.22
CA LEU A 79 10.70 2.56 2.42
C LEU A 79 10.15 3.99 2.56
N CYS A 80 9.18 4.38 1.72
CA CYS A 80 8.51 5.67 1.81
C CYS A 80 7.75 5.86 3.13
N SER A 81 7.26 4.77 3.73
CA SER A 81 6.63 4.83 5.06
C SER A 81 7.61 5.28 6.14
N GLY A 82 8.90 4.94 6.00
CA GLY A 82 9.96 5.42 6.88
C GLY A 82 10.10 6.94 6.85
N ALA A 83 10.15 7.53 5.66
CA ALA A 83 10.17 8.98 5.48
C ALA A 83 8.90 9.62 6.06
N SER A 84 7.73 9.03 5.80
CA SER A 84 6.45 9.52 6.34
C SER A 84 6.44 9.58 7.87
N VAL A 85 6.94 8.55 8.55
CA VAL A 85 6.99 8.52 10.02
C VAL A 85 7.95 9.57 10.56
N VAL A 86 9.18 9.64 10.04
CA VAL A 86 10.19 10.61 10.51
C VAL A 86 9.71 12.05 10.31
N ILE A 87 9.16 12.35 9.13
CA ILE A 87 8.62 13.68 8.81
C ILE A 87 7.41 14.01 9.67
N SER A 88 6.49 13.06 9.91
CA SER A 88 5.33 13.29 10.76
C SER A 88 5.72 13.61 12.20
N GLN A 89 6.75 12.94 12.73
CA GLN A 89 7.27 13.22 14.08
C GLN A 89 7.89 14.61 14.16
N PHE A 90 8.76 15.01 13.21
CA PHE A 90 9.34 16.35 13.19
C PHE A 90 8.28 17.45 12.97
N TYR A 91 7.28 17.17 12.13
CA TYR A 91 6.17 18.11 11.92
C TYR A 91 5.35 18.31 13.19
N GLY A 92 5.03 17.21 13.90
CA GLY A 92 4.36 17.25 15.19
C GLY A 92 5.16 17.99 16.27
N ALA A 93 6.48 17.79 16.30
CA ALA A 93 7.41 18.46 17.21
C ALA A 93 7.65 19.94 16.87
N LYS A 94 7.14 20.41 15.71
CA LYS A 94 7.47 21.75 15.16
C LYS A 94 8.98 21.98 14.96
N ASP A 95 9.74 20.90 14.73
CA ASP A 95 11.18 20.94 14.46
C ASP A 95 11.44 21.18 12.97
N HIS A 96 11.38 22.45 12.60
CA HIS A 96 11.52 22.93 11.21
C HIS A 96 12.85 22.51 10.57
N LYS A 97 13.94 22.55 11.35
CA LYS A 97 15.28 22.26 10.87
C LYS A 97 15.47 20.81 10.50
N ASN A 98 15.08 19.90 11.37
CA ASN A 98 15.22 18.47 11.13
C ASN A 98 14.15 17.94 10.13
N LEU A 99 12.97 18.58 10.09
CA LEU A 99 11.96 18.30 9.06
C LEU A 99 12.50 18.58 7.66
N LYS A 100 13.05 19.79 7.40
CA LYS A 100 13.65 20.13 6.10
C LYS A 100 14.78 19.16 5.73
N LYS A 101 15.67 18.83 6.67
CA LYS A 101 16.74 17.83 6.43
C LYS A 101 16.19 16.47 6.06
N ALA A 102 15.22 15.94 6.79
CA ALA A 102 14.62 14.65 6.50
C ALA A 102 13.90 14.65 5.15
N LEU A 103 13.18 15.73 4.81
CA LEU A 103 12.48 15.88 3.52
C LEU A 103 13.49 15.85 2.36
N HIS A 104 14.50 16.74 2.38
CA HIS A 104 15.48 16.81 1.29
C HIS A 104 16.30 15.53 1.17
N THR A 105 16.71 14.93 2.29
CA THR A 105 17.43 13.65 2.30
C THR A 105 16.57 12.51 1.72
N SER A 106 15.28 12.46 2.06
CA SER A 106 14.35 11.46 1.51
C SER A 106 14.18 11.62 0.00
N MET A 107 14.14 12.85 -0.50
CA MET A 107 14.07 13.11 -1.95
C MET A 107 15.35 12.65 -2.67
N ILE A 108 16.54 13.01 -2.16
CA ILE A 108 17.82 12.55 -2.74
C ILE A 108 17.89 11.02 -2.73
N PHE A 109 17.55 10.41 -1.60
CA PHE A 109 17.52 8.95 -1.48
C PHE A 109 16.56 8.33 -2.50
N CYS A 110 15.36 8.89 -2.66
CA CYS A 110 14.37 8.43 -3.65
C CYS A 110 14.93 8.50 -5.07
N LEU A 111 15.60 9.60 -5.44
CA LEU A 111 16.21 9.77 -6.76
C LEU A 111 17.34 8.74 -7.00
N ALA A 112 18.25 8.58 -6.05
CA ALA A 112 19.33 7.61 -6.15
C ALA A 112 18.78 6.16 -6.23
N ALA A 113 17.85 5.83 -5.37
CA ALA A 113 17.22 4.52 -5.33
C ALA A 113 16.44 4.22 -6.62
N SER A 114 15.75 5.20 -7.21
CA SER A 114 15.01 5.01 -8.46
C SER A 114 15.94 4.71 -9.65
N ILE A 115 17.11 5.32 -9.71
CA ILE A 115 18.12 5.02 -10.73
C ILE A 115 18.63 3.59 -10.56
N ILE A 116 18.99 3.20 -9.32
CA ILE A 116 19.49 1.85 -9.03
C ILE A 116 18.46 0.78 -9.41
N VAL A 117 17.21 0.97 -8.95
CA VAL A 117 16.13 0.00 -9.19
C VAL A 117 15.70 -0.02 -10.65
N GLY A 118 15.59 1.16 -11.28
CA GLY A 118 15.27 1.24 -12.70
C GLY A 118 16.31 0.51 -13.55
N THR A 119 17.61 0.76 -13.31
CA THR A 119 18.70 0.11 -14.03
C THR A 119 18.75 -1.40 -13.73
N ALA A 120 18.69 -1.79 -12.47
CA ALA A 120 18.70 -3.20 -12.08
C ALA A 120 17.48 -3.94 -12.64
N GLY A 121 16.29 -3.36 -12.56
CA GLY A 121 15.07 -3.93 -13.10
C GLY A 121 15.11 -4.06 -14.62
N PHE A 122 15.65 -3.06 -15.32
CA PHE A 122 15.83 -3.11 -16.76
C PHE A 122 16.76 -4.26 -17.19
N ILE A 123 17.91 -4.42 -16.53
CA ILE A 123 18.88 -5.47 -16.85
C ILE A 123 18.39 -6.86 -16.47
N LEU A 124 17.69 -6.98 -15.32
CA LEU A 124 17.29 -8.25 -14.76
C LEU A 124 15.89 -8.72 -15.21
N ALA A 125 15.13 -7.91 -15.97
CA ALA A 125 13.77 -8.23 -16.41
C ALA A 125 13.69 -9.58 -17.13
N GLU A 126 14.48 -9.77 -18.16
CA GLU A 126 14.48 -10.99 -18.96
C GLU A 126 14.98 -12.22 -18.19
N PRO A 127 16.14 -12.20 -17.47
CA PRO A 127 16.58 -13.31 -16.63
C PRO A 127 15.55 -13.73 -15.57
N ILE A 128 14.86 -12.77 -14.93
CA ILE A 128 13.86 -13.08 -13.92
C ILE A 128 12.64 -13.75 -14.55
N LEU A 129 12.16 -13.27 -15.72
CA LEU A 129 11.05 -13.91 -16.44
C LEU A 129 11.36 -15.35 -16.82
N HIS A 130 12.58 -15.63 -17.28
CA HIS A 130 13.04 -17.01 -17.55
C HIS A 130 13.09 -17.86 -16.27
N LEU A 131 13.59 -17.31 -15.16
CA LEU A 131 13.62 -17.98 -13.86
C LEU A 131 12.19 -18.31 -13.36
N MET A 132 11.24 -17.43 -13.63
CA MET A 132 9.82 -17.64 -13.31
C MET A 132 9.12 -18.62 -14.25
N LYS A 133 9.83 -19.18 -15.25
CA LYS A 133 9.26 -20.10 -16.27
C LYS A 133 8.07 -19.48 -17.01
N THR A 134 8.16 -18.20 -17.31
CA THR A 134 7.15 -17.51 -18.14
C THR A 134 7.10 -18.18 -19.53
N PRO A 135 5.90 -18.43 -20.10
CA PRO A 135 5.78 -19.04 -21.43
C PRO A 135 6.55 -18.27 -22.50
N ALA A 136 7.23 -18.98 -23.39
CA ALA A 136 8.11 -18.36 -24.39
C ALA A 136 7.38 -17.36 -25.31
N GLU A 137 6.10 -17.61 -25.58
CA GLU A 137 5.23 -16.73 -26.39
C GLU A 137 4.95 -15.38 -25.72
N VAL A 138 4.98 -15.33 -24.38
CA VAL A 138 4.64 -14.15 -23.57
C VAL A 138 5.90 -13.34 -23.22
N ILE A 139 7.09 -13.94 -23.25
CA ILE A 139 8.35 -13.31 -22.84
C ILE A 139 8.63 -11.99 -23.59
N PRO A 140 8.53 -11.90 -24.94
CA PRO A 140 8.87 -10.69 -25.66
C PRO A 140 8.05 -9.47 -25.20
N ASP A 141 6.73 -9.65 -25.04
CA ASP A 141 5.82 -8.61 -24.59
C ASP A 141 6.04 -8.26 -23.13
N SER A 142 6.34 -9.25 -22.28
CA SER A 142 6.68 -9.03 -20.87
C SER A 142 7.96 -8.25 -20.70
N VAL A 143 9.00 -8.55 -21.47
CA VAL A 143 10.28 -7.84 -21.47
C VAL A 143 10.08 -6.40 -21.93
N LEU A 144 9.36 -6.20 -23.03
CA LEU A 144 9.03 -4.88 -23.55
C LEU A 144 8.29 -4.03 -22.49
N TYR A 145 7.25 -4.60 -21.86
CA TYR A 145 6.50 -3.94 -20.80
C TYR A 145 7.39 -3.57 -19.62
N LEU A 146 8.19 -4.51 -19.12
CA LEU A 146 9.07 -4.28 -17.97
C LEU A 146 10.18 -3.28 -18.28
N HIS A 147 10.77 -3.29 -19.46
CA HIS A 147 11.80 -2.33 -19.84
C HIS A 147 11.24 -0.90 -19.81
N ILE A 148 10.04 -0.66 -20.38
CA ILE A 148 9.40 0.65 -20.37
C ILE A 148 9.03 1.05 -18.93
N TYR A 149 8.45 0.11 -18.17
CA TYR A 149 8.08 0.35 -16.79
C TYR A 149 9.28 0.72 -15.92
N PHE A 150 10.40 -0.02 -16.04
CA PHE A 150 11.60 0.27 -15.27
C PHE A 150 12.31 1.55 -15.70
N ALA A 151 12.26 1.91 -16.98
CA ALA A 151 12.69 3.23 -17.45
C ALA A 151 11.85 4.36 -16.82
N GLY A 152 10.56 4.13 -16.58
CA GLY A 152 9.64 5.06 -15.92
C GLY A 152 9.58 4.96 -14.39
N THR A 153 10.25 4.00 -13.77
CA THR A 153 10.20 3.73 -12.31
C THR A 153 10.55 4.96 -11.48
N PHE A 154 11.42 5.83 -11.99
CA PHE A 154 11.73 7.12 -11.38
C PHE A 154 10.47 7.92 -11.02
N PHE A 155 9.53 8.04 -11.94
CA PHE A 155 8.28 8.79 -11.73
C PHE A 155 7.39 8.14 -10.66
N ASN A 156 7.27 6.82 -10.71
CA ASN A 156 6.50 6.07 -9.72
C ASN A 156 7.04 6.27 -8.30
N LEU A 157 8.36 6.16 -8.13
CA LEU A 157 8.99 6.29 -6.81
C LEU A 157 8.91 7.72 -6.29
N VAL A 158 9.11 8.73 -7.14
CA VAL A 158 8.94 10.15 -6.78
C VAL A 158 7.50 10.41 -6.34
N TYR A 159 6.50 9.92 -7.09
CA TYR A 159 5.10 10.06 -6.71
C TYR A 159 4.82 9.45 -5.32
N ASN A 160 5.29 8.22 -5.06
CA ASN A 160 5.08 7.55 -3.78
C ASN A 160 5.78 8.26 -2.62
N MET A 161 7.02 8.73 -2.82
CA MET A 161 7.78 9.48 -1.81
C MET A 161 7.09 10.79 -1.46
N VAL A 162 6.79 11.62 -2.46
CA VAL A 162 6.17 12.94 -2.23
C VAL A 162 4.76 12.81 -1.65
N SER A 163 3.97 11.84 -2.13
CA SER A 163 2.65 11.55 -1.55
C SER A 163 2.75 11.11 -0.09
N SER A 164 3.79 10.34 0.27
CA SER A 164 4.05 9.94 1.66
C SER A 164 4.45 11.12 2.54
N ILE A 165 5.24 12.07 2.00
CA ILE A 165 5.60 13.33 2.67
C ILE A 165 4.35 14.20 2.90
N LEU A 166 3.50 14.39 1.88
CA LEU A 166 2.26 15.15 2.03
C LEU A 166 1.33 14.52 3.08
N ARG A 167 1.16 13.20 3.06
CA ARG A 167 0.40 12.50 4.09
C ARG A 167 1.00 12.66 5.48
N ALA A 168 2.33 12.66 5.61
CA ALA A 168 3.02 12.85 6.89
C ALA A 168 2.69 14.18 7.57
N VAL A 169 2.51 15.24 6.80
CA VAL A 169 2.14 16.58 7.30
C VAL A 169 0.61 16.77 7.44
N GLY A 170 -0.18 15.76 7.08
CA GLY A 170 -1.64 15.78 7.24
C GLY A 170 -2.41 16.12 5.96
N ASP A 171 -1.75 16.28 4.82
CA ASP A 171 -2.39 16.54 3.54
C ASP A 171 -2.60 15.23 2.76
N SER A 172 -3.77 14.65 2.89
CA SER A 172 -4.19 13.48 2.10
C SER A 172 -5.00 13.86 0.85
N LYS A 173 -5.43 15.13 0.71
CA LYS A 173 -6.31 15.56 -0.38
C LYS A 173 -5.54 15.77 -1.69
N ARG A 174 -4.36 16.42 -1.62
CA ARG A 174 -3.57 16.68 -2.83
C ARG A 174 -3.17 15.39 -3.56
N PRO A 175 -2.64 14.35 -2.89
CA PRO A 175 -2.40 13.05 -3.52
C PRO A 175 -3.66 12.43 -4.16
N LEU A 176 -4.84 12.58 -3.54
CA LEU A 176 -6.10 12.12 -4.12
C LEU A 176 -6.43 12.85 -5.43
N TYR A 177 -6.35 14.18 -5.47
CA TYR A 177 -6.64 14.94 -6.69
C TYR A 177 -5.72 14.53 -7.84
N VAL A 178 -4.44 14.30 -7.55
CA VAL A 178 -3.50 13.80 -8.55
C VAL A 178 -3.94 12.43 -9.08
N LEU A 179 -4.33 11.49 -8.19
CA LEU A 179 -4.80 10.16 -8.61
C LEU A 179 -6.07 10.21 -9.45
N ILE A 180 -7.02 11.10 -9.14
CA ILE A 180 -8.23 11.28 -9.96
C ILE A 180 -7.85 11.75 -11.37
N ILE A 181 -7.03 12.78 -11.46
CA ILE A 181 -6.60 13.33 -12.76
C ILE A 181 -5.86 12.27 -13.58
N THR A 182 -4.93 11.54 -12.96
CA THR A 182 -4.11 10.58 -13.68
C THR A 182 -4.82 9.26 -13.98
N CYS A 183 -5.83 8.89 -13.20
CA CYS A 183 -6.74 7.78 -13.52
C CYS A 183 -7.53 8.07 -14.80
N LEU A 184 -8.13 9.26 -14.91
CA LEU A 184 -8.86 9.68 -16.11
C LEU A 184 -7.93 9.80 -17.32
N LEU A 185 -6.74 10.37 -17.13
CA LEU A 185 -5.73 10.50 -18.17
C LEU A 185 -5.25 9.12 -18.65
N ASN A 186 -5.06 8.16 -17.76
CA ASN A 186 -4.63 6.82 -18.14
C ASN A 186 -5.67 6.13 -19.02
N ILE A 187 -6.95 6.12 -18.61
CA ILE A 187 -8.03 5.54 -19.41
C ILE A 187 -8.06 6.20 -20.82
N LEU A 188 -7.88 7.51 -20.88
CA LEU A 188 -7.81 8.23 -22.16
C LEU A 188 -6.60 7.79 -22.99
N LEU A 189 -5.41 7.74 -22.40
CA LEU A 189 -4.18 7.35 -23.10
C LEU A 189 -4.20 5.88 -23.53
N ASP A 190 -4.77 4.98 -22.73
CA ASP A 190 -4.97 3.57 -23.12
C ASP A 190 -5.84 3.47 -24.36
N VAL A 191 -6.97 4.18 -24.39
CA VAL A 191 -7.83 4.22 -25.59
C VAL A 191 -7.07 4.79 -26.78
N VAL A 192 -6.34 5.89 -26.63
CA VAL A 192 -5.58 6.51 -27.71
C VAL A 192 -4.47 5.60 -28.24
N PHE A 193 -3.63 5.06 -27.35
CA PHE A 193 -2.46 4.30 -27.76
C PHE A 193 -2.81 2.87 -28.21
N VAL A 194 -3.75 2.23 -27.49
CA VAL A 194 -4.09 0.83 -27.76
C VAL A 194 -5.19 0.70 -28.82
N VAL A 195 -6.29 1.48 -28.72
CA VAL A 195 -7.44 1.32 -29.60
C VAL A 195 -7.28 2.12 -30.90
N ILE A 196 -6.76 3.36 -30.82
CA ILE A 196 -6.64 4.22 -32.02
C ILE A 196 -5.31 3.96 -32.75
N PHE A 197 -4.18 3.93 -32.01
CA PHE A 197 -2.86 3.74 -32.65
C PHE A 197 -2.42 2.27 -32.74
N HIS A 198 -3.19 1.32 -32.19
CA HIS A 198 -2.91 -0.12 -32.23
C HIS A 198 -1.51 -0.51 -31.73
N MET A 199 -1.00 0.19 -30.71
CA MET A 199 0.36 -0.02 -30.20
C MET A 199 0.50 -1.25 -29.29
N GLY A 200 -0.58 -2.00 -29.00
CA GLY A 200 -0.53 -3.21 -28.19
C GLY A 200 0.03 -2.99 -26.77
N VAL A 201 0.92 -3.87 -26.33
CA VAL A 201 1.56 -3.80 -25.00
C VAL A 201 2.41 -2.54 -24.84
N LEU A 202 3.07 -2.08 -25.92
CA LEU A 202 3.82 -0.82 -25.94
C LEU A 202 2.93 0.36 -25.55
N GLY A 203 1.71 0.41 -26.08
CA GLY A 203 0.75 1.48 -25.81
C GLY A 203 0.37 1.57 -24.34
N VAL A 204 0.04 0.43 -23.73
CA VAL A 204 -0.30 0.36 -22.29
C VAL A 204 0.88 0.76 -21.41
N ALA A 205 2.08 0.25 -21.70
CA ALA A 205 3.27 0.59 -20.94
C ALA A 205 3.57 2.11 -21.00
N LEU A 206 3.44 2.72 -22.19
CA LEU A 206 3.62 4.15 -22.38
C LEU A 206 2.53 4.98 -21.70
N ALA A 207 1.26 4.54 -21.74
CA ALA A 207 0.16 5.21 -21.03
C ALA A 207 0.43 5.22 -19.52
N THR A 208 0.79 4.07 -18.96
CA THR A 208 1.13 3.91 -17.54
C THR A 208 2.27 4.83 -17.12
N VAL A 209 3.41 4.79 -17.83
CA VAL A 209 4.58 5.62 -17.51
C VAL A 209 4.31 7.11 -17.69
N SER A 210 3.56 7.50 -18.72
CA SER A 210 3.16 8.89 -18.95
C SER A 210 2.28 9.42 -17.80
N CYS A 211 1.34 8.62 -17.32
CA CYS A 211 0.51 8.96 -16.15
C CYS A 211 1.31 9.05 -14.86
N GLN A 212 2.27 8.14 -14.66
CA GLN A 212 3.20 8.21 -13.53
C GLN A 212 4.05 9.49 -13.58
N ALA A 213 4.51 9.89 -14.77
CA ALA A 213 5.25 11.15 -14.96
C ALA A 213 4.39 12.36 -14.59
N VAL A 214 3.16 12.43 -15.10
CA VAL A 214 2.21 13.50 -14.74
C VAL A 214 1.93 13.50 -13.23
N SER A 215 1.74 12.33 -12.62
CA SER A 215 1.54 12.20 -11.17
C SER A 215 2.72 12.76 -10.38
N ALA A 216 3.95 12.39 -10.76
CA ALA A 216 5.17 12.84 -10.09
C ALA A 216 5.36 14.36 -10.23
N ILE A 217 5.11 14.90 -11.42
CA ILE A 217 5.20 16.36 -11.68
C ILE A 217 4.18 17.11 -10.83
N LEU A 218 2.92 16.71 -10.87
CA LEU A 218 1.85 17.39 -10.14
C LEU A 218 2.05 17.35 -8.63
N VAL A 219 2.37 16.18 -8.08
CA VAL A 219 2.56 16.05 -6.63
C VAL A 219 3.79 16.82 -6.16
N THR A 220 4.88 16.83 -6.93
CA THR A 220 6.09 17.61 -6.64
C THR A 220 5.81 19.10 -6.74
N TRP A 221 5.04 19.52 -7.74
CA TRP A 221 4.62 20.92 -7.87
C TRP A 221 3.80 21.40 -6.67
N PHE A 222 2.89 20.56 -6.15
CA PHE A 222 2.18 20.85 -4.90
C PHE A 222 3.11 21.00 -3.71
N LEU A 223 4.14 20.14 -3.58
CA LEU A 223 5.12 20.21 -2.50
C LEU A 223 6.00 21.47 -2.60
N MET A 224 6.35 21.89 -3.82
CA MET A 224 7.12 23.12 -4.06
C MET A 224 6.32 24.41 -3.80
N ARG A 225 5.00 24.36 -4.03
CA ARG A 225 4.09 25.49 -3.76
C ARG A 225 3.47 25.49 -2.37
N ALA A 226 3.90 24.59 -1.51
CA ALA A 226 3.42 24.59 -0.13
C ALA A 226 3.82 25.91 0.58
N GLU A 227 2.87 26.49 1.30
CA GLU A 227 3.09 27.74 2.07
C GLU A 227 3.54 27.48 3.51
N ASP A 228 4.00 26.26 3.81
CA ASP A 228 4.36 25.79 5.13
C ASP A 228 5.82 25.30 5.17
N ILE A 229 6.29 24.95 6.36
CA ILE A 229 7.65 24.50 6.69
C ILE A 229 8.14 23.29 5.89
N TYR A 230 7.25 22.54 5.27
CA TYR A 230 7.57 21.36 4.44
C TYR A 230 7.71 21.68 2.95
N ARG A 231 7.82 22.96 2.57
CA ARG A 231 8.08 23.34 1.19
C ARG A 231 9.41 22.77 0.70
N LEU A 232 9.37 22.14 -0.48
CA LEU A 232 10.58 21.66 -1.15
C LEU A 232 11.28 22.84 -1.85
N GLU A 233 12.51 23.13 -1.43
CA GLU A 233 13.35 24.19 -1.99
C GLU A 233 14.64 23.58 -2.55
N PHE A 234 14.80 23.58 -3.87
CA PHE A 234 15.95 22.96 -4.53
C PHE A 234 17.30 23.55 -4.12
N HIS A 235 17.34 24.83 -3.76
CA HIS A 235 18.57 25.50 -3.29
C HIS A 235 19.01 25.06 -1.88
N GLU A 236 18.10 24.50 -1.09
CA GLU A 236 18.36 24.03 0.27
C GLU A 236 18.59 22.50 0.33
N ILE A 237 18.70 21.85 -0.83
CA ILE A 237 18.90 20.40 -0.87
C ILE A 237 20.21 20.05 -0.20
N ARG A 238 20.12 19.39 0.96
CA ARG A 238 21.28 18.89 1.73
C ARG A 238 21.03 17.43 2.10
N PHE A 239 22.08 16.65 1.91
CA PHE A 239 22.07 15.24 2.32
C PHE A 239 22.55 15.14 3.77
N ASP A 240 21.75 14.52 4.64
CA ASP A 240 22.06 14.30 6.04
C ASP A 240 22.00 12.83 6.40
N LEU A 241 23.17 12.22 6.66
CA LEU A 241 23.27 10.79 6.96
C LEU A 241 22.45 10.37 8.18
N ARG A 242 22.27 11.25 9.18
CA ARG A 242 21.46 10.94 10.37
C ARG A 242 19.99 10.81 9.99
N SER A 243 19.50 11.74 9.17
CA SER A 243 18.13 11.69 8.66
C SER A 243 17.91 10.45 7.77
N LEU A 244 18.87 10.12 6.90
CA LEU A 244 18.80 8.89 6.11
C LEU A 244 18.76 7.65 7.00
N GLY A 245 19.65 7.58 7.99
CA GLY A 245 19.66 6.46 8.94
C GLY A 245 18.34 6.30 9.70
N ALA A 246 17.70 7.41 10.10
CA ALA A 246 16.39 7.38 10.72
C ALA A 246 15.29 6.87 9.77
N VAL A 247 15.28 7.34 8.52
CA VAL A 247 14.33 6.91 7.49
C VAL A 247 14.52 5.42 7.15
N LEU A 248 15.75 4.97 6.95
CA LEU A 248 16.05 3.56 6.62
C LEU A 248 15.77 2.62 7.79
N ARG A 249 16.04 3.03 9.03
CA ARG A 249 15.73 2.24 10.23
C ARG A 249 14.25 1.89 10.35
N ILE A 250 13.39 2.75 9.82
CA ILE A 250 11.94 2.57 9.81
C ILE A 250 11.49 1.93 8.50
N GLY A 251 11.99 2.43 7.38
CA GLY A 251 11.56 2.04 6.04
C GLY A 251 12.02 0.64 5.62
N LEU A 252 13.25 0.25 5.91
CA LEU A 252 13.75 -1.08 5.53
C LEU A 252 12.93 -2.22 6.16
N PRO A 253 12.65 -2.23 7.47
CA PRO A 253 11.78 -3.25 8.04
C PRO A 253 10.40 -3.28 7.41
N ALA A 254 9.80 -2.11 7.12
CA ALA A 254 8.49 -2.03 6.49
C ALA A 254 8.50 -2.53 5.03
N GLY A 255 9.59 -2.27 4.29
CA GLY A 255 9.79 -2.80 2.95
C GLY A 255 9.96 -4.32 2.95
N LEU A 256 10.78 -4.86 3.86
CA LEU A 256 10.93 -6.31 4.04
C LEU A 256 9.62 -6.99 4.43
N GLU A 257 8.82 -6.37 5.29
CA GLU A 257 7.48 -6.86 5.64
C GLU A 257 6.60 -7.01 4.39
N SER A 258 6.61 -6.03 3.48
CA SER A 258 5.87 -6.09 2.22
C SER A 258 6.34 -7.24 1.31
N VAL A 259 7.65 -7.44 1.20
CA VAL A 259 8.22 -8.57 0.43
C VAL A 259 7.78 -9.91 1.01
N MET A 260 7.84 -10.07 2.34
CA MET A 260 7.41 -11.30 3.02
C MET A 260 5.94 -11.61 2.82
N TYR A 261 5.08 -10.58 2.81
CA TYR A 261 3.65 -10.75 2.47
C TYR A 261 3.47 -11.27 1.04
N ASN A 262 4.20 -10.72 0.07
CA ASN A 262 4.11 -11.19 -1.32
C ASN A 262 4.58 -12.64 -1.45
N ILE A 263 5.67 -13.02 -0.78
CA ILE A 263 6.16 -14.41 -0.77
C ILE A 263 5.12 -15.35 -0.14
N ALA A 264 4.52 -14.97 0.98
CA ALA A 264 3.48 -15.78 1.61
C ALA A 264 2.25 -15.96 0.71
N ASN A 265 1.81 -14.90 0.02
CA ASN A 265 0.70 -14.96 -0.92
C ASN A 265 1.01 -15.83 -2.16
N LEU A 266 2.24 -15.75 -2.69
CA LEU A 266 2.69 -16.64 -3.75
C LEU A 266 2.70 -18.11 -3.31
N THR A 267 3.16 -18.38 -2.09
CA THR A 267 3.14 -19.74 -1.54
C THR A 267 1.71 -20.28 -1.42
N ILE A 268 0.77 -19.46 -0.93
CA ILE A 268 -0.65 -19.84 -0.89
C ILE A 268 -1.17 -20.16 -2.29
N GLN A 269 -0.86 -19.31 -3.28
CA GLN A 269 -1.31 -19.51 -4.66
C GLN A 269 -0.83 -20.84 -5.24
N ILE A 270 0.38 -21.29 -4.91
CA ILE A 270 0.89 -22.62 -5.34
C ILE A 270 -0.02 -23.73 -4.83
N PHE A 271 -0.38 -23.73 -3.53
CA PHE A 271 -1.26 -24.73 -2.95
C PHE A 271 -2.70 -24.66 -3.48
N VAL A 272 -3.20 -23.45 -3.77
CA VAL A 272 -4.51 -23.28 -4.39
C VAL A 272 -4.52 -23.84 -5.80
N ASN A 273 -3.45 -23.68 -6.57
CA ASN A 273 -3.34 -24.20 -7.93
C ASN A 273 -3.39 -25.74 -7.98
N GLU A 274 -2.99 -26.43 -6.92
CA GLU A 274 -3.08 -27.89 -6.81
C GLU A 274 -4.53 -28.40 -6.64
N LEU A 275 -5.49 -27.52 -6.29
CA LEU A 275 -6.90 -27.89 -6.02
C LEU A 275 -7.81 -27.87 -7.26
N GLY A 276 -7.26 -27.54 -8.44
CA GLY A 276 -7.99 -27.53 -9.70
C GLY A 276 -8.52 -26.16 -10.14
N THR A 277 -8.97 -26.10 -11.39
CA THR A 277 -9.29 -24.84 -12.10
C THR A 277 -10.44 -24.06 -11.46
N ASP A 278 -11.47 -24.74 -10.99
CA ASP A 278 -12.66 -24.10 -10.41
C ASP A 278 -12.32 -23.40 -9.08
N THR A 279 -11.49 -24.06 -8.26
CA THR A 279 -10.98 -23.46 -7.00
C THR A 279 -10.08 -22.28 -7.28
N VAL A 280 -9.21 -22.34 -8.29
CA VAL A 280 -8.34 -21.23 -8.70
C VAL A 280 -9.17 -20.05 -9.19
N ALA A 281 -10.21 -20.30 -10.00
CA ALA A 281 -11.11 -19.25 -10.48
C ALA A 281 -11.88 -18.59 -9.32
N ALA A 282 -12.40 -19.40 -8.39
CA ALA A 282 -13.08 -18.91 -7.21
C ALA A 282 -12.14 -18.07 -6.31
N TRP A 283 -10.90 -18.54 -6.08
CA TRP A 283 -9.88 -17.83 -5.29
C TRP A 283 -9.48 -16.50 -5.92
N GLY A 284 -9.23 -16.48 -7.23
CA GLY A 284 -8.90 -15.25 -7.96
C GLY A 284 -10.04 -14.21 -7.92
N THR A 285 -11.29 -14.69 -7.97
CA THR A 285 -12.47 -13.82 -7.81
C THR A 285 -12.61 -13.32 -6.39
N MET A 286 -12.38 -14.15 -5.38
CA MET A 286 -12.35 -13.76 -3.96
C MET A 286 -11.36 -12.64 -3.71
N GLY A 287 -10.15 -12.71 -4.30
CA GLY A 287 -9.13 -11.67 -4.16
C GLY A 287 -9.53 -10.30 -4.73
N LYS A 288 -10.43 -10.27 -5.73
CA LYS A 288 -10.99 -9.02 -6.25
C LYS A 288 -12.11 -8.47 -5.35
N ILE A 289 -12.90 -9.36 -4.78
CA ILE A 289 -14.02 -9.01 -3.90
C ILE A 289 -13.52 -8.46 -2.56
N ASP A 290 -12.57 -9.12 -1.94
CA ASP A 290 -12.05 -8.73 -0.62
C ASP A 290 -11.09 -7.53 -0.69
N ALA A 291 -10.63 -7.14 -1.86
CA ALA A 291 -9.82 -5.93 -2.06
C ALA A 291 -10.46 -4.69 -1.44
N VAL A 292 -11.80 -4.61 -1.44
CA VAL A 292 -12.54 -3.50 -0.80
C VAL A 292 -12.26 -3.45 0.71
N PHE A 293 -12.27 -4.61 1.38
CA PHE A 293 -11.94 -4.68 2.80
C PHE A 293 -10.49 -4.25 3.08
N TRP A 294 -9.56 -4.73 2.26
CA TRP A 294 -8.13 -4.39 2.39
C TRP A 294 -7.85 -2.92 2.14
N MET A 295 -8.55 -2.27 1.20
CA MET A 295 -8.46 -0.82 0.99
C MET A 295 -8.87 -0.03 2.23
N VAL A 296 -9.97 -0.41 2.88
CA VAL A 296 -10.45 0.23 4.11
C VAL A 296 -9.44 0.05 5.26
N CYS A 297 -8.97 -1.18 5.50
CA CYS A 297 -7.98 -1.47 6.53
C CYS A 297 -6.67 -0.70 6.32
N ASN A 298 -6.18 -0.65 5.09
CA ASN A 298 -4.96 0.05 4.73
C ASN A 298 -5.08 1.57 4.93
N ALA A 299 -6.22 2.15 4.56
CA ALA A 299 -6.48 3.57 4.78
C ALA A 299 -6.49 3.94 6.27
N PHE A 300 -7.07 3.11 7.14
CA PHE A 300 -6.99 3.29 8.60
C PHE A 300 -5.57 3.12 9.13
N ALA A 301 -4.83 2.11 8.66
CA ALA A 301 -3.44 1.87 9.08
C ALA A 301 -2.52 3.06 8.74
N ILE A 302 -2.64 3.62 7.53
CA ILE A 302 -1.90 4.82 7.12
C ILE A 302 -2.33 6.02 7.98
N SER A 303 -3.63 6.20 8.20
CA SER A 303 -4.17 7.30 8.98
C SER A 303 -3.64 7.28 10.41
N ILE A 304 -3.71 6.14 11.08
CA ILE A 304 -3.24 6.05 12.47
C ILE A 304 -1.72 6.19 12.57
N THR A 305 -0.96 5.76 11.57
CA THR A 305 0.49 5.96 11.53
C THR A 305 0.85 7.45 11.57
N THR A 306 0.19 8.26 10.73
CA THR A 306 0.41 9.71 10.71
C THR A 306 -0.06 10.39 12.00
N PHE A 307 -1.25 10.04 12.50
CA PHE A 307 -1.79 10.60 13.74
C PHE A 307 -0.92 10.30 14.94
N VAL A 308 -0.45 9.07 15.07
CA VAL A 308 0.48 8.68 16.14
C VAL A 308 1.81 9.39 15.95
N GLY A 309 2.36 9.43 14.74
CA GLY A 309 3.63 10.10 14.46
C GLY A 309 3.64 11.57 14.87
N GLN A 310 2.63 12.33 14.45
CA GLN A 310 2.54 13.76 14.80
C GLN A 310 2.29 13.99 16.31
N ASN A 311 1.41 13.20 16.94
CA ASN A 311 1.15 13.33 18.38
C ASN A 311 2.34 12.86 19.23
N TYR A 312 3.10 11.86 18.77
CA TYR A 312 4.33 11.42 19.40
C TYR A 312 5.40 12.51 19.34
N GLY A 313 5.62 13.10 18.17
CA GLY A 313 6.54 14.23 18.01
C GLY A 313 6.16 15.45 18.85
N ALA A 314 4.86 15.73 18.99
CA ALA A 314 4.33 16.81 19.84
C ALA A 314 4.37 16.50 21.35
N GLY A 315 4.79 15.30 21.78
CA GLY A 315 4.77 14.88 23.18
C GLY A 315 3.35 14.63 23.75
N LYS A 316 2.32 14.60 22.87
CA LYS A 316 0.90 14.47 23.29
C LYS A 316 0.50 12.99 23.44
N TYR A 317 1.16 12.25 24.33
CA TYR A 317 0.98 10.79 24.48
C TYR A 317 -0.45 10.38 24.86
N HIS A 318 -1.16 11.17 25.67
CA HIS A 318 -2.57 10.89 25.99
C HIS A 318 -3.44 10.95 24.73
N ARG A 319 -3.26 11.97 23.89
CA ARG A 319 -3.98 12.14 22.64
C ARG A 319 -3.65 11.02 21.64
N MET A 320 -2.37 10.62 21.57
CA MET A 320 -1.89 9.50 20.77
C MET A 320 -2.66 8.21 21.11
N ARG A 321 -2.74 7.84 22.40
CA ARG A 321 -3.49 6.67 22.86
C ARG A 321 -4.99 6.76 22.56
N LYS A 322 -5.58 7.94 22.77
CA LYS A 322 -6.99 8.19 22.44
C LYS A 322 -7.25 8.03 20.94
N SER A 323 -6.32 8.49 20.08
CA SER A 323 -6.42 8.33 18.63
C SER A 323 -6.41 6.86 18.20
N VAL A 324 -5.58 6.01 18.84
CA VAL A 324 -5.55 4.57 18.57
C VAL A 324 -6.89 3.93 18.93
N ARG A 325 -7.46 4.24 20.10
CA ARG A 325 -8.77 3.69 20.52
C ARG A 325 -9.89 4.12 19.56
N VAL A 326 -9.95 5.39 19.23
CA VAL A 326 -10.98 5.93 18.32
C VAL A 326 -10.83 5.31 16.93
N CYS A 327 -9.60 5.22 16.41
CA CYS A 327 -9.32 4.59 15.12
C CYS A 327 -9.71 3.11 15.12
N MET A 328 -9.42 2.37 16.21
CA MET A 328 -9.80 0.97 16.38
C MET A 328 -11.31 0.79 16.29
N VAL A 329 -12.08 1.59 17.03
CA VAL A 329 -13.55 1.54 17.01
C VAL A 329 -14.08 1.84 15.61
N MET A 330 -13.57 2.89 14.95
CA MET A 330 -13.98 3.25 13.59
C MET A 330 -13.64 2.16 12.57
N ALA A 331 -12.44 1.58 12.67
CA ALA A 331 -12.01 0.50 11.81
C ALA A 331 -12.88 -0.76 11.99
N TYR A 332 -13.24 -1.10 13.24
CA TYR A 332 -14.16 -2.20 13.51
C TYR A 332 -15.56 -1.95 12.94
N ILE A 333 -16.13 -0.75 13.14
CA ILE A 333 -17.44 -0.41 12.57
C ILE A 333 -17.39 -0.55 11.05
N SER A 334 -16.38 0.00 10.39
CA SER A 334 -16.21 -0.13 8.94
C SER A 334 -16.00 -1.57 8.50
N ALA A 335 -15.19 -2.35 9.23
CA ALA A 335 -14.94 -3.76 8.96
C ALA A 335 -16.23 -4.59 9.07
N PHE A 336 -17.03 -4.38 10.11
CA PHE A 336 -18.32 -5.08 10.25
C PHE A 336 -19.32 -4.71 9.16
N ILE A 337 -19.38 -3.43 8.75
CA ILE A 337 -20.26 -3.00 7.65
C ILE A 337 -19.83 -3.66 6.34
N VAL A 338 -18.54 -3.58 5.99
CA VAL A 338 -18.00 -4.16 4.74
C VAL A 338 -18.12 -5.68 4.76
N SER A 339 -17.69 -6.33 5.84
CA SER A 339 -17.77 -7.80 5.97
C SER A 339 -19.22 -8.29 5.95
N GLY A 340 -20.12 -7.60 6.65
CA GLY A 340 -21.54 -7.92 6.64
C GLY A 340 -22.16 -7.79 5.24
N ALA A 341 -21.82 -6.73 4.51
CA ALA A 341 -22.27 -6.55 3.13
C ALA A 341 -21.72 -7.65 2.21
N LEU A 342 -20.43 -7.98 2.32
CA LEU A 342 -19.82 -9.03 1.50
C LEU A 342 -20.42 -10.42 1.78
N ILE A 343 -20.72 -10.75 3.04
CA ILE A 343 -21.35 -12.02 3.42
C ILE A 343 -22.81 -12.07 2.94
N LEU A 344 -23.57 -10.98 3.13
CA LEU A 344 -24.98 -10.92 2.77
C LEU A 344 -25.17 -10.99 1.26
N PHE A 345 -24.33 -10.29 0.50
CA PHE A 345 -24.40 -10.25 -0.95
C PHE A 345 -23.40 -11.17 -1.64
N ALA A 346 -22.85 -12.18 -0.96
CA ALA A 346 -21.83 -13.08 -1.51
C ALA A 346 -22.24 -13.71 -2.84
N ASN A 347 -23.45 -14.28 -2.89
CA ASN A 347 -23.98 -14.96 -4.09
C ASN A 347 -24.17 -13.99 -5.27
N PRO A 348 -24.94 -12.89 -5.18
CA PRO A 348 -25.07 -11.94 -6.28
C PRO A 348 -23.73 -11.32 -6.70
N ILE A 349 -22.80 -11.08 -5.77
CA ILE A 349 -21.47 -10.56 -6.12
C ILE A 349 -20.69 -11.54 -6.97
N TYR A 350 -20.67 -12.84 -6.62
CA TYR A 350 -19.98 -13.85 -7.44
C TYR A 350 -20.59 -13.98 -8.81
N HIS A 351 -21.92 -13.92 -8.94
CA HIS A 351 -22.60 -13.96 -10.24
C HIS A 351 -22.29 -12.77 -11.16
N LEU A 352 -21.76 -11.66 -10.64
CA LEU A 352 -21.22 -10.58 -11.48
C LEU A 352 -19.92 -10.98 -12.22
N PHE A 353 -19.18 -11.96 -11.70
CA PHE A 353 -17.89 -12.38 -12.23
C PHE A 353 -17.97 -13.65 -13.07
N THR A 354 -18.87 -14.57 -12.72
CA THR A 354 -19.03 -15.86 -13.42
C THR A 354 -20.45 -16.37 -13.36
N THR A 355 -20.83 -17.13 -14.38
CA THR A 355 -22.10 -17.86 -14.46
C THR A 355 -21.96 -19.33 -14.07
N ASP A 356 -20.72 -19.80 -13.84
CA ASP A 356 -20.43 -21.18 -13.44
C ASP A 356 -20.82 -21.39 -11.97
N GLN A 357 -21.84 -22.24 -11.76
CA GLN A 357 -22.40 -22.47 -10.42
C GLN A 357 -21.40 -23.14 -9.48
N VAL A 358 -20.50 -24.00 -9.98
CA VAL A 358 -19.48 -24.65 -9.15
C VAL A 358 -18.52 -23.63 -8.58
N VAL A 359 -18.05 -22.68 -9.42
CA VAL A 359 -17.16 -21.60 -9.01
C VAL A 359 -17.86 -20.66 -8.02
N VAL A 360 -19.16 -20.36 -8.25
CA VAL A 360 -19.97 -19.54 -7.34
C VAL A 360 -20.09 -20.20 -5.98
N ASP A 361 -20.43 -21.48 -5.91
CA ASP A 361 -20.64 -22.20 -4.65
C ASP A 361 -19.34 -22.28 -3.84
N ILE A 362 -18.21 -22.60 -4.47
CA ILE A 362 -16.88 -22.58 -3.84
C ILE A 362 -16.57 -21.17 -3.32
N GLY A 363 -16.80 -20.15 -4.12
CA GLY A 363 -16.49 -18.78 -3.77
C GLY A 363 -17.36 -18.21 -2.65
N VAL A 364 -18.66 -18.51 -2.66
CA VAL A 364 -19.57 -18.13 -1.56
C VAL A 364 -19.18 -18.82 -0.26
N HIS A 365 -18.75 -20.10 -0.33
CA HIS A 365 -18.19 -20.80 0.82
C HIS A 365 -16.94 -20.09 1.35
N MET A 366 -16.00 -19.71 0.46
CA MET A 366 -14.79 -18.96 0.86
C MET A 366 -15.13 -17.64 1.57
N ILE A 367 -16.08 -16.86 1.04
CA ILE A 367 -16.53 -15.60 1.66
C ILE A 367 -17.04 -15.85 3.08
N ARG A 368 -17.95 -16.81 3.22
CA ARG A 368 -18.58 -17.12 4.51
C ARG A 368 -17.60 -17.65 5.54
N PHE A 369 -16.55 -18.35 5.11
CA PHE A 369 -15.50 -18.86 5.97
C PHE A 369 -14.47 -17.80 6.38
N LEU A 370 -13.90 -17.06 5.41
CA LEU A 370 -12.77 -16.15 5.65
C LEU A 370 -13.18 -14.80 6.24
N ILE A 371 -14.23 -14.19 5.70
CA ILE A 371 -14.57 -12.78 6.02
C ILE A 371 -14.88 -12.55 7.51
N PRO A 372 -15.53 -13.47 8.26
CA PRO A 372 -15.71 -13.30 9.70
C PRO A 372 -14.38 -13.14 10.47
N SER A 373 -13.32 -13.80 9.99
CA SER A 373 -11.99 -13.71 10.61
C SER A 373 -11.26 -12.38 10.35
N TYR A 374 -11.70 -11.59 9.38
CA TYR A 374 -11.09 -10.30 9.02
C TYR A 374 -11.14 -9.28 10.16
N ALA A 375 -12.12 -9.37 11.04
CA ALA A 375 -12.18 -8.57 12.26
C ALA A 375 -10.91 -8.72 13.14
N ILE A 376 -10.29 -9.90 13.14
CA ILE A 376 -9.05 -10.15 13.90
C ILE A 376 -7.89 -9.36 13.30
N TYR A 377 -7.83 -9.26 11.98
CA TYR A 377 -6.76 -8.52 11.28
C TYR A 377 -6.81 -7.02 11.56
N VAL A 378 -7.98 -6.44 11.84
CA VAL A 378 -8.11 -5.01 12.20
C VAL A 378 -7.21 -4.65 13.38
N VAL A 379 -7.11 -5.52 14.39
CA VAL A 379 -6.20 -5.32 15.54
C VAL A 379 -4.74 -5.22 15.08
N ILE A 380 -4.32 -6.15 14.23
CA ILE A 380 -2.95 -6.20 13.70
C ILE A 380 -2.65 -4.91 12.92
N GLY A 381 -3.52 -4.53 12.00
CA GLY A 381 -3.33 -3.34 11.15
C GLY A 381 -3.24 -2.04 11.95
N ILE A 382 -4.15 -1.82 12.89
CA ILE A 382 -4.19 -0.58 13.67
C ILE A 382 -3.04 -0.50 14.68
N ILE A 383 -2.74 -1.58 15.41
CA ILE A 383 -1.64 -1.59 16.39
C ILE A 383 -0.29 -1.50 15.66
N SER A 384 -0.09 -2.23 14.57
CA SER A 384 1.12 -2.13 13.75
C SER A 384 1.32 -0.71 13.23
N GLY A 385 0.27 -0.07 12.68
CA GLY A 385 0.30 1.32 12.24
C GLY A 385 0.64 2.29 13.38
N ALA A 386 0.07 2.11 14.56
CA ALA A 386 0.34 2.93 15.73
C ALA A 386 1.80 2.78 16.20
N LEU A 387 2.32 1.56 16.26
CA LEU A 387 3.71 1.29 16.63
C LEU A 387 4.69 1.88 15.62
N ARG A 388 4.39 1.76 14.31
CA ARG A 388 5.18 2.41 13.25
C ARG A 388 5.20 3.92 13.42
N GLY A 389 4.04 4.55 13.65
CA GLY A 389 3.95 6.00 13.88
C GLY A 389 4.80 6.46 15.09
N ALA A 390 4.90 5.64 16.13
CA ALA A 390 5.79 5.88 17.27
C ALA A 390 7.28 5.55 16.99
N GLY A 391 7.65 5.18 15.77
CA GLY A 391 9.01 4.84 15.36
C GLY A 391 9.47 3.44 15.77
N ARG A 392 8.57 2.59 16.28
CA ARG A 392 8.88 1.20 16.70
C ARG A 392 8.48 0.23 15.60
N VAL A 393 9.33 0.02 14.61
CA VAL A 393 8.99 -0.74 13.38
C VAL A 393 9.51 -2.17 13.42
N LEU A 394 10.64 -2.44 14.07
CA LEU A 394 11.24 -3.78 14.11
C LEU A 394 10.31 -4.83 14.72
N VAL A 395 9.64 -4.50 15.83
CA VAL A 395 8.76 -5.47 16.48
C VAL A 395 7.50 -5.77 15.67
N PRO A 396 6.75 -4.78 15.15
CA PRO A 396 5.69 -5.03 14.19
C PRO A 396 6.14 -5.91 13.02
N MET A 397 7.28 -5.61 12.40
CA MET A 397 7.81 -6.41 11.29
C MET A 397 8.05 -7.87 11.74
N ILE A 398 8.74 -8.10 12.86
CA ILE A 398 9.02 -9.46 13.34
C ILE A 398 7.73 -10.21 13.65
N LEU A 399 6.76 -9.56 14.31
CA LEU A 399 5.48 -10.17 14.65
C LEU A 399 4.65 -10.49 13.40
N THR A 400 4.66 -9.61 12.41
CA THR A 400 3.92 -9.83 11.15
C THR A 400 4.62 -10.88 10.29
N CYS A 401 5.93 -10.75 10.06
CA CYS A 401 6.68 -11.73 9.26
C CYS A 401 6.68 -13.12 9.91
N GLY A 402 6.87 -13.22 11.23
CA GLY A 402 6.83 -14.49 11.94
C GLY A 402 5.42 -15.06 12.09
N GLY A 403 4.48 -14.24 12.56
CA GLY A 403 3.13 -14.69 12.89
C GLY A 403 2.20 -14.79 11.68
N VAL A 404 2.20 -13.81 10.77
CA VAL A 404 1.31 -13.85 9.60
C VAL A 404 1.95 -14.61 8.44
N CYS A 405 3.22 -14.32 8.10
CA CYS A 405 3.83 -14.90 6.90
C CYS A 405 4.43 -16.29 7.17
N LEU A 406 5.40 -16.38 8.09
CA LEU A 406 6.14 -17.63 8.32
C LEU A 406 5.25 -18.73 8.90
N LEU A 407 4.43 -18.42 9.91
CA LEU A 407 3.52 -19.40 10.50
C LEU A 407 2.54 -19.94 9.46
N ARG A 408 2.06 -19.10 8.55
CA ARG A 408 1.18 -19.52 7.46
C ARG A 408 1.90 -20.43 6.47
N ILE A 409 3.13 -20.13 6.09
CA ILE A 409 3.96 -21.00 5.23
C ILE A 409 4.17 -22.35 5.91
N ILE A 410 4.54 -22.36 7.19
CA ILE A 410 4.71 -23.61 7.97
C ILE A 410 3.38 -24.40 7.98
N TRP A 411 2.26 -23.74 8.19
CA TRP A 411 0.93 -24.37 8.16
C TRP A 411 0.64 -25.06 6.84
N LEU A 412 0.93 -24.39 5.71
CA LEU A 412 0.72 -24.94 4.38
C LEU A 412 1.53 -26.25 4.19
N PHE A 413 2.80 -26.25 4.54
CA PHE A 413 3.66 -27.42 4.35
C PHE A 413 3.41 -28.54 5.36
N ALA A 414 3.04 -28.22 6.61
CA ALA A 414 2.83 -29.21 7.66
C ALA A 414 1.41 -29.78 7.70
N PHE A 415 0.39 -28.92 7.54
CA PHE A 415 -1.00 -29.32 7.72
C PHE A 415 -1.73 -29.58 6.39
N VAL A 416 -1.61 -28.66 5.43
CA VAL A 416 -2.37 -28.76 4.16
C VAL A 416 -1.93 -29.96 3.33
N ARG A 417 -0.64 -30.34 3.38
CA ARG A 417 -0.17 -31.58 2.73
C ARG A 417 -0.81 -32.85 3.25
N SER A 418 -1.15 -32.88 4.55
CA SER A 418 -1.81 -34.04 5.18
C SER A 418 -3.33 -34.01 5.04
N HIS A 419 -3.89 -32.81 4.86
CA HIS A 419 -5.33 -32.55 4.73
C HIS A 419 -5.58 -31.63 3.54
N PRO A 420 -5.45 -32.12 2.30
CA PRO A 420 -5.62 -31.30 1.11
C PRO A 420 -7.06 -30.81 0.98
N GLY A 421 -7.23 -29.51 0.75
CA GLY A 421 -8.53 -28.88 0.57
C GLY A 421 -8.47 -27.38 0.82
N ILE A 422 -9.45 -26.65 0.24
CA ILE A 422 -9.50 -25.19 0.34
C ILE A 422 -9.70 -24.73 1.79
N ASP A 423 -10.48 -25.48 2.59
CA ASP A 423 -10.73 -25.15 3.99
C ASP A 423 -9.44 -25.19 4.84
N SER A 424 -8.57 -26.16 4.57
CA SER A 424 -7.28 -26.29 5.24
C SER A 424 -6.35 -25.11 4.90
N ILE A 425 -6.39 -24.62 3.66
CA ILE A 425 -5.66 -23.43 3.25
C ILE A 425 -6.25 -22.19 3.93
N MET A 426 -7.57 -22.04 3.88
CA MET A 426 -8.27 -20.89 4.47
C MET A 426 -8.07 -20.81 5.98
N LEU A 427 -8.01 -21.94 6.68
CA LEU A 427 -7.80 -21.98 8.14
C LEU A 427 -6.45 -21.40 8.56
N SER A 428 -5.46 -21.37 7.67
CA SER A 428 -4.18 -20.72 7.93
C SER A 428 -4.30 -19.23 8.26
N TYR A 429 -5.34 -18.55 7.74
CA TYR A 429 -5.57 -17.12 7.95
C TYR A 429 -6.01 -16.82 9.40
N PRO A 430 -7.15 -17.33 9.89
CA PRO A 430 -7.58 -17.04 11.25
C PRO A 430 -6.57 -17.53 12.30
N VAL A 431 -5.94 -18.69 12.11
CA VAL A 431 -4.93 -19.21 13.05
C VAL A 431 -3.74 -18.26 13.14
N SER A 432 -3.16 -17.88 12.02
CA SER A 432 -2.03 -16.95 11.99
C SER A 432 -2.39 -15.57 12.56
N TRP A 433 -3.59 -15.07 12.26
CA TRP A 433 -4.04 -13.77 12.74
C TRP A 433 -4.36 -13.74 14.23
N ILE A 434 -4.99 -14.77 14.78
CA ILE A 434 -5.26 -14.85 16.23
C ILE A 434 -3.95 -14.81 17.02
N ILE A 435 -2.98 -15.65 16.66
CA ILE A 435 -1.69 -15.70 17.34
C ILE A 435 -0.98 -14.34 17.24
N THR A 436 -0.95 -13.77 16.04
CA THR A 436 -0.30 -12.49 15.81
C THR A 436 -1.01 -11.34 16.53
N ALA A 437 -2.34 -11.30 16.50
CA ALA A 437 -3.12 -10.26 17.19
C ALA A 437 -2.89 -10.31 18.71
N VAL A 438 -2.88 -11.50 19.31
CA VAL A 438 -2.58 -11.66 20.74
C VAL A 438 -1.18 -11.11 21.08
N LEU A 439 -0.18 -11.46 20.28
CA LEU A 439 1.18 -10.95 20.47
C LEU A 439 1.27 -9.43 20.33
N PHE A 440 0.58 -8.85 19.33
CA PHE A 440 0.51 -7.40 19.17
C PHE A 440 -0.17 -6.71 20.35
N VAL A 441 -1.27 -7.26 20.86
CA VAL A 441 -1.99 -6.72 22.04
C VAL A 441 -1.10 -6.75 23.26
N ILE A 442 -0.44 -7.89 23.54
CA ILE A 442 0.49 -8.02 24.68
C ILE A 442 1.63 -7.01 24.56
N TYR A 443 2.23 -6.89 23.37
CA TYR A 443 3.32 -5.94 23.16
C TYR A 443 2.85 -4.48 23.30
N TYR A 444 1.68 -4.15 22.74
CA TYR A 444 1.09 -2.81 22.82
C TYR A 444 0.89 -2.38 24.27
N PHE A 445 0.26 -3.18 25.09
CA PHE A 445 0.04 -2.83 26.50
C PHE A 445 1.32 -2.76 27.32
N ARG A 446 2.35 -3.55 27.00
CA ARG A 446 3.62 -3.53 27.75
C ARG A 446 4.57 -2.43 27.32
N ARG A 447 4.57 -1.99 26.09
CA ARG A 447 5.67 -1.20 25.52
C ARG A 447 5.25 0.05 24.75
N PHE A 448 3.95 0.29 24.55
CA PHE A 448 3.52 1.48 23.83
C PHE A 448 3.82 2.75 24.67
N PRO A 449 4.41 3.82 24.07
CA PRO A 449 4.82 5.02 24.83
C PRO A 449 3.68 5.65 25.65
N GLY A 450 3.96 5.98 26.90
CA GLY A 450 3.00 6.56 27.82
C GLY A 450 2.04 5.55 28.49
N MET A 451 2.25 4.23 28.32
CA MET A 451 1.55 3.16 29.08
C MET A 451 2.38 2.57 30.22
N GLN A 452 3.56 3.10 30.47
CA GLN A 452 4.28 2.72 31.69
C GLN A 452 3.51 3.28 32.89
N LEU A 453 2.93 2.36 33.68
CA LEU A 453 2.38 2.59 35.02
C LEU A 453 3.49 3.01 35.98
#